data_ddca081af59906d4deccb3fb23c0fb1e
#
_entry.id   ddca081af59906d4deccb3fb23c0fb1e
#
_cell.length_a   1.000
_cell.length_b   1.000
_cell.length_c   1.000
_cell.angle_alpha   90.00
_cell.angle_beta   90.00
_cell.angle_gamma   90.00
#
_symmetry.space_group_name_H-M   'P 1'
#
loop_
_entity.id
_entity.type
_entity.pdbx_description
1 polymer ?
#
loop_
_entity_poly.entity_id
_entity_poly.type
_entity_poly.pdbx_seq_one_letter_code
_entity_poly.pdbx_strand_id
1 'polypeptide(L)'
;MPASVVIVGGGLMGLSAAWHLRRAEPGARVVVLERAQVGAAASGASAAGVRVMGRDPAERALALASLGRWPELDRELDGATGYRRGGGLRVALDDASWRAVPAWVAEQRGDGVPVDVVDAGDARRLAPEIAAGCPGGVFCAMDGQAEAMPTVQAFAAAARRAGVRLEEGVGVERLIVEHGRVVAVSRSDGRREPCDVAIVAGGTWSPPLLAPHGVRLPFTTRALQMLLTEPARGALAPVIGAFDRKLSFKQLAGGAYLIGGGWPAHIPDEAANRWEVLDDSVQGSLAVAREVYPPVASVKVARGWAGLEAFTPDDLPVLGPVPSLDGLLIAAGFCGHGFALAPAVGDVLARLACGRDAREDLWRGLRLERYTAAVRRGES
;
A
#
# COMPACT_ATOMS: atom_id res chain seq x y z
N MET A 1 6.75 -9.06 27.14
CA MET A 1 5.94 -8.00 26.49
C MET A 1 6.74 -6.73 26.47
N PRO A 2 6.80 -5.99 25.36
CA PRO A 2 7.55 -4.75 25.33
C PRO A 2 6.86 -3.69 26.19
N ALA A 3 7.65 -2.99 27.01
CA ALA A 3 7.15 -1.84 27.77
C ALA A 3 7.07 -0.60 26.88
N SER A 4 7.90 -0.55 25.82
CA SER A 4 8.00 0.59 24.91
C SER A 4 8.28 0.19 23.46
N VAL A 5 7.51 0.77 22.54
CA VAL A 5 7.67 0.58 21.09
C VAL A 5 7.79 1.95 20.41
N VAL A 6 8.83 2.11 19.58
CA VAL A 6 8.97 3.27 18.71
C VAL A 6 8.70 2.84 17.26
N ILE A 7 7.86 3.58 16.57
CA ILE A 7 7.50 3.36 15.17
C ILE A 7 8.02 4.53 14.35
N VAL A 8 8.83 4.23 13.35
CA VAL A 8 9.44 5.21 12.44
C VAL A 8 8.60 5.31 11.18
N GLY A 9 7.91 6.44 11.02
CA GLY A 9 7.04 6.75 9.89
C GLY A 9 5.55 6.73 10.23
N GLY A 10 4.89 7.84 9.94
CA GLY A 10 3.44 8.08 10.09
C GLY A 10 2.64 7.76 8.83
N GLY A 11 3.11 6.83 8.01
CA GLY A 11 2.35 6.24 6.92
C GLY A 11 1.35 5.20 7.42
N LEU A 12 0.53 4.64 6.53
CA LEU A 12 -0.49 3.65 6.89
C LEU A 12 0.05 2.44 7.65
N MET A 13 1.26 1.95 7.30
CA MET A 13 1.85 0.80 7.97
C MET A 13 2.17 1.10 9.43
N GLY A 14 2.81 2.24 9.69
CA GLY A 14 3.15 2.67 11.04
C GLY A 14 1.92 3.00 11.89
N LEU A 15 0.95 3.70 11.32
CA LEU A 15 -0.30 4.05 12.03
C LEU A 15 -1.15 2.81 12.34
N SER A 16 -1.26 1.88 11.40
CA SER A 16 -1.97 0.62 11.61
C SER A 16 -1.28 -0.22 12.69
N ALA A 17 0.06 -0.35 12.64
CA ALA A 17 0.82 -1.04 13.68
C ALA A 17 0.63 -0.41 15.06
N ALA A 18 0.69 0.91 15.14
CA ALA A 18 0.50 1.66 16.39
C ALA A 18 -0.88 1.41 17.03
N TRP A 19 -1.93 1.49 16.20
CA TRP A 19 -3.30 1.26 16.64
C TRP A 19 -3.50 -0.18 17.13
N HIS A 20 -3.03 -1.19 16.36
CA HIS A 20 -3.13 -2.59 16.74
C HIS A 20 -2.34 -2.90 18.02
N LEU A 21 -1.12 -2.34 18.15
CA LEU A 21 -0.31 -2.48 19.37
C LEU A 21 -1.04 -2.00 20.60
N ARG A 22 -1.61 -0.81 20.56
CA ARG A 22 -2.32 -0.25 21.73
C ARG A 22 -3.58 -1.02 22.08
N ARG A 23 -4.23 -1.65 21.11
CA ARG A 23 -5.35 -2.57 21.36
C ARG A 23 -4.88 -3.88 21.97
N ALA A 24 -3.75 -4.42 21.49
CA ALA A 24 -3.19 -5.67 21.98
C ALA A 24 -2.56 -5.52 23.37
N GLU A 25 -1.89 -4.40 23.62
CA GLU A 25 -1.14 -4.09 24.85
C GLU A 25 -1.48 -2.68 25.34
N PRO A 26 -2.58 -2.50 26.07
CA PRO A 26 -2.99 -1.19 26.58
C PRO A 26 -1.97 -0.53 27.54
N GLY A 27 -1.07 -1.30 28.16
CA GLY A 27 -0.01 -0.81 29.03
C GLY A 27 1.27 -0.37 28.31
N ALA A 28 1.47 -0.75 27.03
CA ALA A 28 2.69 -0.41 26.32
C ALA A 28 2.76 1.08 25.95
N ARG A 29 3.91 1.68 26.12
CA ARG A 29 4.20 3.03 25.58
C ARG A 29 4.49 2.92 24.10
N VAL A 30 3.62 3.46 23.25
CA VAL A 30 3.79 3.46 21.79
C VAL A 30 3.97 4.89 21.30
N VAL A 31 5.05 5.11 20.55
CA VAL A 31 5.41 6.41 19.96
C VAL A 31 5.57 6.24 18.46
N VAL A 32 4.90 7.08 17.68
CA VAL A 32 5.12 7.21 16.24
C VAL A 32 5.87 8.51 15.99
N LEU A 33 6.99 8.43 15.30
CA LEU A 33 7.79 9.58 14.87
C LEU A 33 7.66 9.75 13.36
N GLU A 34 7.06 10.86 12.94
CA GLU A 34 6.87 11.21 11.53
C GLU A 34 7.65 12.49 11.20
N ARG A 35 8.53 12.44 10.22
CA ARG A 35 9.41 13.56 9.85
C ARG A 35 8.67 14.75 9.25
N ALA A 36 7.50 14.55 8.66
CA ALA A 36 6.66 15.58 8.08
C ALA A 36 5.27 15.57 8.73
N GLN A 37 4.24 15.30 7.96
CA GLN A 37 2.87 15.08 8.41
C GLN A 37 2.45 13.63 8.12
N VAL A 38 1.52 13.11 8.88
CA VAL A 38 0.97 11.78 8.62
C VAL A 38 0.45 11.68 7.18
N GLY A 39 0.86 10.62 6.50
CA GLY A 39 0.43 10.37 5.13
C GLY A 39 1.07 11.26 4.06
N ALA A 40 2.05 12.09 4.36
CA ALA A 40 2.65 13.03 3.42
C ALA A 40 3.35 12.39 2.20
N ALA A 41 3.63 11.08 2.25
CA ALA A 41 4.27 10.33 1.17
C ALA A 41 3.27 9.34 0.50
N ALA A 42 3.75 8.15 0.10
CA ALA A 42 2.99 7.14 -0.64
C ALA A 42 1.58 6.87 -0.10
N SER A 43 1.38 6.85 1.21
CA SER A 43 0.09 6.52 1.83
C SER A 43 -1.01 7.52 1.47
N GLY A 44 -0.73 8.81 1.52
CA GLY A 44 -1.71 9.85 1.17
C GLY A 44 -1.80 10.13 -0.33
N ALA A 45 -0.74 9.81 -1.09
CA ALA A 45 -0.71 9.95 -2.55
C ALA A 45 -1.38 8.78 -3.28
N SER A 46 -1.76 7.71 -2.57
CA SER A 46 -2.25 6.45 -3.12
C SER A 46 -3.54 6.59 -3.94
N ALA A 47 -3.69 5.73 -4.95
CA ALA A 47 -4.99 5.50 -5.59
C ALA A 47 -6.02 4.86 -4.65
N ALA A 48 -5.60 4.34 -3.51
CA ALA A 48 -6.44 3.71 -2.51
C ALA A 48 -7.36 2.59 -3.06
N GLY A 49 -6.86 1.80 -3.98
CA GLY A 49 -7.51 0.56 -4.39
C GLY A 49 -7.36 -0.50 -3.30
N VAL A 50 -8.46 -1.14 -2.94
CA VAL A 50 -8.49 -2.24 -1.98
C VAL A 50 -8.72 -3.52 -2.77
N ARG A 51 -7.63 -4.21 -3.14
CA ARG A 51 -7.69 -5.31 -4.11
C ARG A 51 -6.85 -6.51 -3.69
N VAL A 52 -7.37 -7.72 -3.95
CA VAL A 52 -6.63 -8.98 -3.91
C VAL A 52 -6.39 -9.52 -5.31
N MET A 53 -7.27 -9.21 -6.26
CA MET A 53 -7.16 -9.66 -7.64
C MET A 53 -5.82 -9.24 -8.26
N GLY A 54 -5.07 -10.21 -8.81
CA GLY A 54 -3.78 -9.97 -9.47
C GLY A 54 -2.60 -9.71 -8.53
N ARG A 55 -2.70 -10.13 -7.26
CA ARG A 55 -1.57 -10.12 -6.33
C ARG A 55 -0.65 -11.30 -6.58
N ASP A 56 0.63 -11.11 -6.29
CA ASP A 56 1.60 -12.20 -6.30
C ASP A 56 1.21 -13.30 -5.28
N PRO A 57 1.44 -14.60 -5.57
CA PRO A 57 1.15 -15.70 -4.66
C PRO A 57 1.70 -15.51 -3.24
N ALA A 58 2.91 -14.97 -3.10
CA ALA A 58 3.52 -14.71 -1.78
C ALA A 58 2.79 -13.65 -0.95
N GLU A 59 2.01 -12.76 -1.59
CA GLU A 59 1.28 -11.65 -0.96
C GLU A 59 -0.21 -11.96 -0.77
N ARG A 60 -0.76 -12.96 -1.48
CA ARG A 60 -2.21 -13.23 -1.55
C ARG A 60 -2.85 -13.55 -0.20
N ALA A 61 -2.21 -14.39 0.61
CA ALA A 61 -2.73 -14.74 1.93
C ALA A 61 -2.87 -13.51 2.83
N LEU A 62 -1.86 -12.63 2.83
CA LEU A 62 -1.89 -11.36 3.55
C LEU A 62 -2.96 -10.42 3.00
N ALA A 63 -3.10 -10.35 1.67
CA ALA A 63 -4.12 -9.52 1.01
C ALA A 63 -5.53 -9.99 1.34
N LEU A 64 -5.83 -11.30 1.28
CA LEU A 64 -7.12 -11.87 1.66
C LEU A 64 -7.45 -11.57 3.13
N ALA A 65 -6.50 -11.79 4.04
CA ALA A 65 -6.67 -11.46 5.46
C ALA A 65 -6.96 -9.97 5.67
N SER A 66 -6.32 -9.11 4.90
CA SER A 66 -6.50 -7.66 4.97
C SER A 66 -7.87 -7.23 4.43
N LEU A 67 -8.26 -7.75 3.24
CA LEU A 67 -9.55 -7.42 2.62
C LEU A 67 -10.74 -7.83 3.49
N GLY A 68 -10.61 -8.92 4.25
CA GLY A 68 -11.64 -9.33 5.21
C GLY A 68 -11.89 -8.31 6.32
N ARG A 69 -10.97 -7.40 6.59
CA ARG A 69 -11.08 -6.37 7.64
C ARG A 69 -11.65 -5.04 7.15
N TRP A 70 -11.49 -4.71 5.88
CA TRP A 70 -11.90 -3.42 5.34
C TRP A 70 -13.37 -3.05 5.59
N PRO A 71 -14.34 -3.97 5.48
CA PRO A 71 -15.76 -3.65 5.74
C PRO A 71 -16.04 -3.13 7.15
N GLU A 72 -15.22 -3.51 8.13
CA GLU A 72 -15.41 -3.16 9.54
C GLU A 72 -14.55 -1.98 9.99
N LEU A 73 -13.63 -1.50 9.13
CA LEU A 73 -12.63 -0.51 9.54
C LEU A 73 -13.24 0.82 10.00
N ASP A 74 -14.28 1.32 9.32
CA ASP A 74 -14.91 2.58 9.70
C ASP A 74 -15.47 2.50 11.14
N ARG A 75 -16.09 1.37 11.47
CA ARG A 75 -16.58 1.10 12.82
C ARG A 75 -15.44 0.87 13.82
N GLU A 76 -14.42 0.09 13.45
CA GLU A 76 -13.30 -0.21 14.35
C GLU A 76 -12.43 1.00 14.64
N LEU A 77 -12.22 1.84 13.64
CA LEU A 77 -11.44 3.07 13.76
C LEU A 77 -12.26 4.25 14.30
N ASP A 78 -13.59 4.10 14.45
CA ASP A 78 -14.49 5.22 14.72
C ASP A 78 -14.15 6.43 13.83
N GLY A 79 -14.12 6.18 12.52
CA GLY A 79 -13.67 7.15 11.53
C GLY A 79 -13.93 6.68 10.09
N ALA A 80 -14.18 7.62 9.19
CA ALA A 80 -14.50 7.31 7.80
C ALA A 80 -13.23 7.07 6.97
N THR A 81 -13.10 5.89 6.37
CA THR A 81 -12.05 5.57 5.40
C THR A 81 -12.48 5.85 3.96
N GLY A 82 -13.76 6.10 3.74
CA GLY A 82 -14.36 6.17 2.41
C GLY A 82 -14.40 4.81 1.71
N TYR A 83 -14.31 3.70 2.46
CA TYR A 83 -14.33 2.37 1.88
C TYR A 83 -15.67 2.03 1.24
N ARG A 84 -15.59 1.51 0.01
CA ARG A 84 -16.74 1.00 -0.75
C ARG A 84 -16.36 -0.31 -1.44
N ARG A 85 -17.13 -1.36 -1.18
CA ARG A 85 -16.98 -2.65 -1.82
C ARG A 85 -17.74 -2.68 -3.14
N GLY A 86 -17.19 -2.05 -4.17
CA GLY A 86 -17.76 -2.00 -5.51
C GLY A 86 -17.27 -3.12 -6.44
N GLY A 87 -16.38 -3.96 -5.98
CA GLY A 87 -15.67 -4.95 -6.78
C GLY A 87 -14.47 -4.38 -7.55
N GLY A 88 -13.71 -5.28 -8.16
CA GLY A 88 -12.66 -4.99 -9.11
C GLY A 88 -12.97 -5.65 -10.45
N LEU A 89 -12.85 -4.89 -11.54
CA LEU A 89 -13.06 -5.37 -12.90
C LEU A 89 -11.76 -5.20 -13.69
N ARG A 90 -11.15 -6.30 -14.13
CA ARG A 90 -9.99 -6.28 -15.02
C ARG A 90 -10.42 -6.71 -16.42
N VAL A 91 -10.44 -5.77 -17.36
CA VAL A 91 -10.96 -6.00 -18.69
C VAL A 91 -9.88 -6.47 -19.68
N ALA A 92 -10.26 -7.34 -20.59
CA ALA A 92 -9.54 -7.61 -21.82
C ALA A 92 -9.99 -6.58 -22.87
N LEU A 93 -9.05 -6.10 -23.71
CA LEU A 93 -9.35 -5.12 -24.75
C LEU A 93 -9.19 -5.68 -26.16
N ASP A 94 -8.62 -6.86 -26.28
CA ASP A 94 -8.35 -7.56 -27.54
C ASP A 94 -8.46 -9.07 -27.36
N ASP A 95 -8.46 -9.80 -28.49
CA ASP A 95 -8.57 -11.27 -28.50
C ASP A 95 -7.38 -11.97 -27.82
N ALA A 96 -6.20 -11.35 -27.80
CA ALA A 96 -5.02 -11.96 -27.19
C ALA A 96 -5.15 -11.97 -25.67
N SER A 97 -5.47 -10.83 -25.08
CA SER A 97 -5.73 -10.71 -23.65
C SER A 97 -6.95 -11.52 -23.21
N TRP A 98 -8.01 -11.57 -24.04
CA TRP A 98 -9.19 -12.38 -23.75
C TRP A 98 -8.89 -13.89 -23.69
N ARG A 99 -8.08 -14.40 -24.63
CA ARG A 99 -7.65 -15.81 -24.61
C ARG A 99 -6.83 -16.19 -23.37
N ALA A 100 -6.15 -15.25 -22.75
CA ALA A 100 -5.36 -15.48 -21.53
C ALA A 100 -6.23 -15.54 -20.26
N VAL A 101 -7.45 -14.99 -20.28
CA VAL A 101 -8.32 -14.88 -19.09
C VAL A 101 -8.58 -16.22 -18.39
N PRO A 102 -8.94 -17.34 -19.06
CA PRO A 102 -9.27 -18.60 -18.39
C PRO A 102 -8.09 -19.16 -17.58
N ALA A 103 -6.87 -19.15 -18.14
CA ALA A 103 -5.69 -19.63 -17.45
C ALA A 103 -5.33 -18.75 -16.24
N TRP A 104 -5.43 -17.43 -16.43
CA TRP A 104 -5.19 -16.47 -15.36
C TRP A 104 -6.20 -16.62 -14.20
N VAL A 105 -7.49 -16.84 -14.52
CA VAL A 105 -8.53 -17.10 -13.50
C VAL A 105 -8.29 -18.41 -12.76
N ALA A 106 -7.87 -19.46 -13.47
CA ALA A 106 -7.55 -20.75 -12.84
C ALA A 106 -6.42 -20.61 -11.82
N GLU A 107 -5.36 -19.86 -12.14
CA GLU A 107 -4.27 -19.55 -11.24
C GLU A 107 -4.77 -18.79 -9.99
N GLN A 108 -5.52 -17.70 -10.18
CA GLN A 108 -6.04 -16.89 -9.07
C GLN A 108 -6.92 -17.72 -8.12
N ARG A 109 -7.81 -18.56 -8.70
CA ARG A 109 -8.69 -19.44 -7.92
C ARG A 109 -7.91 -20.53 -7.19
N GLY A 110 -6.87 -21.07 -7.80
CA GLY A 110 -5.98 -22.04 -7.19
C GLY A 110 -5.35 -21.55 -5.87
N ASP A 111 -5.12 -20.23 -5.77
CA ASP A 111 -4.60 -19.58 -4.58
C ASP A 111 -5.71 -18.93 -3.71
N GLY A 112 -6.96 -19.33 -3.90
CA GLY A 112 -8.10 -18.93 -3.07
C GLY A 112 -8.66 -17.54 -3.35
N VAL A 113 -8.29 -16.88 -4.46
CA VAL A 113 -8.87 -15.58 -4.83
C VAL A 113 -10.21 -15.80 -5.55
N PRO A 114 -11.33 -15.28 -5.04
CA PRO A 114 -12.64 -15.48 -5.63
C PRO A 114 -12.85 -14.53 -6.82
N VAL A 115 -12.41 -14.95 -7.99
CA VAL A 115 -12.54 -14.20 -9.25
C VAL A 115 -13.45 -14.96 -10.21
N ASP A 116 -14.23 -14.23 -11.00
CA ASP A 116 -15.13 -14.78 -12.01
C ASP A 116 -14.79 -14.23 -13.39
N VAL A 117 -14.86 -15.10 -14.41
CA VAL A 117 -14.83 -14.67 -15.80
C VAL A 117 -16.16 -13.97 -16.08
N VAL A 118 -16.09 -12.80 -16.70
CA VAL A 118 -17.26 -12.02 -17.13
C VAL A 118 -17.18 -11.79 -18.64
N ASP A 119 -18.26 -12.04 -19.32
CA ASP A 119 -18.37 -11.76 -20.76
C ASP A 119 -18.61 -10.27 -21.04
N ALA A 120 -18.71 -9.88 -22.31
CA ALA A 120 -18.97 -8.50 -22.72
C ALA A 120 -20.27 -7.92 -22.17
N GLY A 121 -21.32 -8.75 -22.01
CA GLY A 121 -22.60 -8.34 -21.44
C GLY A 121 -22.50 -8.07 -19.95
N ASP A 122 -21.82 -8.97 -19.22
CA ASP A 122 -21.54 -8.83 -17.79
C ASP A 122 -20.64 -7.61 -17.50
N ALA A 123 -19.58 -7.43 -18.30
CA ALA A 123 -18.69 -6.28 -18.17
C ALA A 123 -19.46 -4.96 -18.32
N ARG A 124 -20.40 -4.87 -19.28
CA ARG A 124 -21.26 -3.69 -19.46
C ARG A 124 -22.29 -3.52 -18.33
N ARG A 125 -22.76 -4.59 -17.71
CA ARG A 125 -23.63 -4.48 -16.52
C ARG A 125 -22.87 -3.90 -15.33
N LEU A 126 -21.60 -4.29 -15.15
CA LEU A 126 -20.73 -3.81 -14.08
C LEU A 126 -20.22 -2.38 -14.32
N ALA A 127 -19.92 -2.06 -15.57
CA ALA A 127 -19.41 -0.77 -16.02
C ALA A 127 -20.09 -0.39 -17.35
N PRO A 128 -21.27 0.28 -17.31
CA PRO A 128 -22.14 0.47 -18.47
C PRO A 128 -21.47 1.13 -19.67
N GLU A 129 -20.51 2.01 -19.45
CA GLU A 129 -19.81 2.76 -20.48
C GLU A 129 -18.40 2.23 -20.77
N ILE A 130 -18.12 0.95 -20.40
CA ILE A 130 -16.86 0.30 -20.81
C ILE A 130 -16.75 0.25 -22.33
N ALA A 131 -15.53 0.29 -22.86
CA ALA A 131 -15.27 0.29 -24.30
C ALA A 131 -16.13 -0.76 -25.06
N ALA A 132 -16.78 -0.35 -26.13
CA ALA A 132 -17.75 -1.18 -26.87
C ALA A 132 -17.15 -2.48 -27.42
N GLY A 133 -15.84 -2.44 -27.76
CA GLY A 133 -15.08 -3.61 -28.24
C GLY A 133 -14.56 -4.54 -27.13
N CYS A 134 -14.83 -4.26 -25.85
CA CYS A 134 -14.38 -5.12 -24.77
C CYS A 134 -15.07 -6.50 -24.83
N PRO A 135 -14.32 -7.60 -25.03
CA PRO A 135 -14.89 -8.96 -25.12
C PRO A 135 -15.31 -9.50 -23.73
N GLY A 136 -14.83 -8.88 -22.65
CA GLY A 136 -15.08 -9.30 -21.27
C GLY A 136 -13.87 -9.08 -20.37
N GLY A 137 -13.77 -9.87 -19.32
CA GLY A 137 -12.67 -9.74 -18.36
C GLY A 137 -12.83 -10.64 -17.16
N VAL A 138 -12.32 -10.16 -16.04
CA VAL A 138 -12.38 -10.84 -14.74
C VAL A 138 -12.95 -9.89 -13.69
N PHE A 139 -13.84 -10.38 -12.87
CA PHE A 139 -14.45 -9.64 -11.77
C PHE A 139 -14.11 -10.30 -10.43
N CYS A 140 -13.78 -9.48 -9.44
CA CYS A 140 -13.59 -9.89 -8.05
C CYS A 140 -14.53 -9.08 -7.15
N ALA A 141 -15.55 -9.72 -6.60
CA ALA A 141 -16.52 -9.05 -5.73
C ALA A 141 -15.94 -8.63 -4.36
N MET A 142 -14.79 -9.19 -3.96
CA MET A 142 -14.13 -8.80 -2.72
C MET A 142 -13.35 -7.48 -2.84
N ASP A 143 -12.93 -7.14 -4.04
CA ASP A 143 -12.21 -5.90 -4.30
C ASP A 143 -13.09 -4.67 -4.07
N GLY A 144 -12.44 -3.55 -3.89
CA GLY A 144 -13.12 -2.28 -3.66
C GLY A 144 -12.15 -1.11 -3.69
N GLN A 145 -12.57 -0.03 -3.09
CA GLN A 145 -11.81 1.21 -3.01
C GLN A 145 -12.05 1.92 -1.69
N ALA A 146 -11.09 2.74 -1.29
CA ALA A 146 -11.22 3.66 -0.17
C ALA A 146 -10.71 5.06 -0.60
N GLU A 147 -10.57 5.97 0.34
CA GLU A 147 -9.97 7.28 0.11
C GLU A 147 -8.67 7.41 0.91
N ALA A 148 -7.59 7.84 0.25
CA ALA A 148 -6.24 7.75 0.81
C ALA A 148 -6.09 8.57 2.10
N MET A 149 -6.29 9.89 2.05
CA MET A 149 -6.12 10.73 3.22
C MET A 149 -7.17 10.49 4.32
N PRO A 150 -8.47 10.31 4.02
CA PRO A 150 -9.44 9.88 5.03
C PRO A 150 -9.02 8.62 5.78
N THR A 151 -8.53 7.58 5.07
CA THR A 151 -8.04 6.36 5.72
C THR A 151 -6.84 6.62 6.64
N VAL A 152 -5.84 7.39 6.17
CA VAL A 152 -4.68 7.78 7.00
C VAL A 152 -5.14 8.51 8.26
N GLN A 153 -6.02 9.48 8.11
CA GLN A 153 -6.53 10.28 9.22
C GLN A 153 -7.35 9.45 10.21
N ALA A 154 -8.16 8.49 9.72
CA ALA A 154 -8.92 7.58 10.57
C ALA A 154 -7.99 6.73 11.45
N PHE A 155 -6.94 6.12 10.86
CA PHE A 155 -5.93 5.38 11.62
C PHE A 155 -5.18 6.27 12.60
N ALA A 156 -4.76 7.48 12.21
CA ALA A 156 -4.06 8.42 13.08
C ALA A 156 -4.93 8.85 14.27
N ALA A 157 -6.19 9.18 14.03
CA ALA A 157 -7.14 9.54 15.08
C ALA A 157 -7.41 8.36 16.02
N ALA A 158 -7.63 7.16 15.49
CA ALA A 158 -7.84 5.96 16.29
C ALA A 158 -6.59 5.61 17.13
N ALA A 159 -5.39 5.74 16.58
CA ALA A 159 -4.14 5.56 17.32
C ALA A 159 -3.99 6.57 18.47
N ARG A 160 -4.28 7.87 18.22
CA ARG A 160 -4.27 8.89 19.27
C ARG A 160 -5.30 8.62 20.37
N ARG A 161 -6.54 8.25 20.02
CA ARG A 161 -7.56 7.86 21.00
C ARG A 161 -7.14 6.64 21.84
N ALA A 162 -6.42 5.71 21.23
CA ALA A 162 -5.85 4.57 21.94
C ALA A 162 -4.64 4.93 22.84
N GLY A 163 -4.19 6.19 22.89
CA GLY A 163 -3.09 6.66 23.69
C GLY A 163 -1.70 6.52 23.04
N VAL A 164 -1.63 6.41 21.70
CA VAL A 164 -0.37 6.51 20.96
C VAL A 164 0.12 7.95 20.99
N ARG A 165 1.40 8.17 21.32
CA ARG A 165 2.07 9.45 21.13
C ARG A 165 2.50 9.57 19.68
N LEU A 166 1.81 10.38 18.91
CA LEU A 166 2.09 10.63 17.50
C LEU A 166 2.72 12.02 17.36
N GLU A 167 4.00 12.06 16.98
CA GLU A 167 4.77 13.29 16.81
C GLU A 167 5.08 13.52 15.33
N GLU A 168 4.55 14.60 14.81
CA GLU A 168 4.78 15.08 13.44
C GLU A 168 5.88 16.15 13.44
N GLY A 169 6.61 16.28 12.33
CA GLY A 169 7.77 17.17 12.21
C GLY A 169 9.03 16.65 12.90
N VAL A 170 9.03 15.40 13.36
CA VAL A 170 10.16 14.78 14.04
C VAL A 170 10.58 13.50 13.33
N GLY A 171 11.70 13.54 12.63
CA GLY A 171 12.30 12.39 11.99
C GLY A 171 13.13 11.52 12.94
N VAL A 172 13.44 10.31 12.51
CA VAL A 172 14.47 9.46 13.12
C VAL A 172 15.70 9.51 12.24
N GLU A 173 16.86 9.84 12.84
CA GLU A 173 18.14 9.95 12.13
C GLU A 173 18.94 8.66 12.20
N ARG A 174 18.88 7.95 13.33
CA ARG A 174 19.68 6.73 13.56
C ARG A 174 18.95 5.79 14.53
N LEU A 175 19.18 4.50 14.34
CA LEU A 175 18.94 3.47 15.36
C LEU A 175 20.11 3.46 16.33
N ILE A 176 19.85 3.31 17.61
CA ILE A 176 20.87 3.13 18.65
C ILE A 176 20.87 1.66 19.04
N VAL A 177 21.99 0.98 18.73
CA VAL A 177 22.16 -0.46 18.91
C VAL A 177 23.23 -0.70 19.96
N GLU A 178 22.91 -1.50 20.95
CA GLU A 178 23.83 -1.96 22.00
C GLU A 178 23.79 -3.48 22.06
N HIS A 179 24.96 -4.13 21.96
CA HIS A 179 25.09 -5.60 21.98
C HIS A 179 24.16 -6.34 21.00
N GLY A 180 24.02 -5.80 19.78
CA GLY A 180 23.17 -6.42 18.71
C GLY A 180 21.66 -6.18 18.89
N ARG A 181 21.25 -5.34 19.83
CA ARG A 181 19.86 -5.02 20.10
C ARG A 181 19.59 -3.53 19.92
N VAL A 182 18.46 -3.19 19.29
CA VAL A 182 17.96 -1.81 19.27
C VAL A 182 17.46 -1.42 20.65
N VAL A 183 17.99 -0.33 21.21
CA VAL A 183 17.64 0.15 22.55
C VAL A 183 17.02 1.54 22.54
N ALA A 184 17.16 2.29 21.44
CA ALA A 184 16.57 3.61 21.25
C ALA A 184 16.65 4.04 19.78
N VAL A 185 16.04 5.18 19.48
CA VAL A 185 16.28 5.93 18.23
C VAL A 185 16.77 7.34 18.55
N SER A 186 17.64 7.89 17.66
CA SER A 186 18.03 9.30 17.67
C SER A 186 17.03 10.09 16.83
N ARG A 187 16.48 11.15 17.39
CA ARG A 187 15.47 12.00 16.78
C ARG A 187 16.12 13.22 16.13
N SER A 188 15.47 13.79 15.11
CA SER A 188 15.94 15.01 14.43
C SER A 188 15.91 16.28 15.32
N ASP A 189 15.20 16.23 16.45
CA ASP A 189 15.21 17.31 17.46
C ASP A 189 16.33 17.16 18.51
N GLY A 190 17.29 16.27 18.27
CA GLY A 190 18.45 15.99 19.12
C GLY A 190 18.16 15.10 20.33
N ARG A 191 16.92 14.69 20.57
CA ARG A 191 16.57 13.81 21.68
C ARG A 191 16.82 12.35 21.34
N ARG A 192 16.90 11.53 22.39
CA ARG A 192 16.89 10.06 22.30
C ARG A 192 15.53 9.55 22.76
N GLU A 193 14.92 8.64 21.98
CA GLU A 193 13.68 7.96 22.36
C GLU A 193 13.97 6.49 22.65
N PRO A 194 13.99 6.07 23.92
CA PRO A 194 14.24 4.66 24.29
C PRO A 194 13.10 3.74 23.88
N CYS A 195 13.44 2.50 23.49
CA CYS A 195 12.47 1.48 23.13
C CYS A 195 13.01 0.06 23.35
N ASP A 196 12.10 -0.87 23.63
CA ASP A 196 12.38 -2.30 23.61
C ASP A 196 12.28 -2.87 22.20
N VAL A 197 11.39 -2.27 21.38
CA VAL A 197 11.18 -2.63 19.98
C VAL A 197 11.09 -1.36 19.14
N ALA A 198 11.79 -1.35 18.01
CA ALA A 198 11.63 -0.36 16.95
C ALA A 198 10.96 -0.99 15.73
N ILE A 199 9.99 -0.31 15.12
CA ILE A 199 9.36 -0.71 13.86
C ILE A 199 9.73 0.33 12.80
N VAL A 200 10.48 -0.07 11.79
CA VAL A 200 10.83 0.80 10.67
C VAL A 200 9.78 0.67 9.56
N ALA A 201 8.94 1.69 9.44
CA ALA A 201 7.89 1.83 8.43
C ALA A 201 8.06 3.13 7.61
N GLY A 202 9.32 3.53 7.38
CA GLY A 202 9.74 4.79 6.75
C GLY A 202 9.67 4.79 5.21
N GLY A 203 9.03 3.79 4.59
CA GLY A 203 8.91 3.70 3.13
C GLY A 203 10.27 3.72 2.44
N THR A 204 10.45 4.56 1.42
CA THR A 204 11.70 4.69 0.65
C THR A 204 12.88 5.23 1.48
N TRP A 205 12.61 5.84 2.63
CA TRP A 205 13.65 6.35 3.55
C TRP A 205 14.08 5.34 4.62
N SER A 206 13.63 4.09 4.52
CA SER A 206 14.07 3.02 5.44
C SER A 206 15.52 2.58 5.25
N PRO A 207 16.10 2.48 4.03
CA PRO A 207 17.46 1.98 3.82
C PRO A 207 18.55 2.74 4.58
N PRO A 208 18.57 4.09 4.63
CA PRO A 208 19.62 4.83 5.36
C PRO A 208 19.65 4.54 6.86
N LEU A 209 18.51 4.19 7.48
CA LEU A 209 18.45 3.85 8.89
C LEU A 209 19.04 2.47 9.19
N LEU A 210 19.03 1.57 8.23
CA LEU A 210 19.43 0.17 8.40
C LEU A 210 20.84 -0.12 7.90
N ALA A 211 21.32 0.62 6.90
CA ALA A 211 22.63 0.44 6.28
C ALA A 211 23.81 0.54 7.26
N PRO A 212 23.85 1.46 8.25
CA PRO A 212 24.93 1.51 9.24
C PRO A 212 25.07 0.25 10.11
N HIS A 213 24.02 -0.58 10.15
CA HIS A 213 23.98 -1.82 10.90
C HIS A 213 24.14 -3.07 10.02
N GLY A 214 24.63 -2.90 8.78
CA GLY A 214 24.90 -3.99 7.86
C GLY A 214 23.64 -4.58 7.20
N VAL A 215 22.47 -3.98 7.39
CA VAL A 215 21.20 -4.40 6.78
C VAL A 215 20.99 -3.63 5.49
N ARG A 216 21.05 -4.33 4.36
CA ARG A 216 20.84 -3.74 3.03
C ARG A 216 19.45 -4.05 2.54
N LEU A 217 18.72 -3.01 2.16
CA LEU A 217 17.44 -3.11 1.46
C LEU A 217 17.66 -2.73 0.00
N PRO A 218 17.41 -3.63 -0.95
CA PRO A 218 17.64 -3.37 -2.38
C PRO A 218 16.48 -2.55 -2.98
N PHE A 219 16.19 -1.38 -2.40
CA PHE A 219 15.08 -0.54 -2.82
C PHE A 219 15.50 0.42 -3.94
N THR A 220 14.58 0.58 -4.90
CA THR A 220 14.59 1.65 -5.89
C THR A 220 13.41 2.58 -5.60
N THR A 221 13.66 3.86 -5.45
CA THR A 221 12.59 4.85 -5.30
C THR A 221 12.01 5.19 -6.66
N ARG A 222 10.68 5.14 -6.77
CA ARG A 222 9.93 5.59 -7.95
C ARG A 222 8.85 6.56 -7.51
N ALA A 223 8.59 7.59 -8.32
CA ALA A 223 7.43 8.45 -8.15
C ALA A 223 6.33 7.96 -9.10
N LEU A 224 5.16 7.68 -8.56
CA LEU A 224 4.00 7.25 -9.33
C LEU A 224 2.96 8.36 -9.33
N GLN A 225 2.55 8.79 -10.55
CA GLN A 225 1.58 9.86 -10.68
C GLN A 225 0.15 9.38 -10.64
N MET A 226 -0.72 10.27 -10.19
CA MET A 226 -2.16 10.14 -10.15
C MET A 226 -2.80 11.37 -10.79
N LEU A 227 -3.94 11.18 -11.45
CA LEU A 227 -4.74 12.27 -12.01
C LEU A 227 -6.14 12.21 -11.41
N LEU A 228 -6.67 13.36 -11.05
CA LEU A 228 -8.05 13.55 -10.65
C LEU A 228 -8.74 14.44 -11.69
N THR A 229 -9.92 14.02 -12.16
CA THR A 229 -10.72 14.82 -13.09
C THR A 229 -11.72 15.72 -12.37
N GLU A 230 -12.34 16.62 -13.12
CA GLU A 230 -13.62 17.22 -12.71
C GLU A 230 -14.68 16.12 -12.54
N PRO A 231 -15.76 16.36 -11.78
CA PRO A 231 -16.84 15.41 -11.62
C PRO A 231 -17.48 15.04 -12.96
N ALA A 232 -17.68 13.74 -13.18
CA ALA A 232 -18.40 13.19 -14.31
C ALA A 232 -19.82 12.80 -13.93
N ARG A 233 -20.70 12.70 -14.92
CA ARG A 233 -22.04 12.12 -14.75
C ARG A 233 -21.97 10.59 -14.71
N GLY A 234 -23.03 9.97 -14.20
CA GLY A 234 -23.10 8.50 -14.05
C GLY A 234 -22.42 8.01 -12.78
N ALA A 235 -22.50 6.70 -12.55
CA ALA A 235 -21.91 6.02 -11.41
C ALA A 235 -21.14 4.79 -11.88
N LEU A 236 -19.88 4.70 -11.45
CA LEU A 236 -19.02 3.54 -11.67
C LEU A 236 -18.69 2.93 -10.31
N ALA A 237 -19.16 1.71 -10.09
CA ALA A 237 -18.96 1.00 -8.82
C ALA A 237 -17.58 0.32 -8.73
N PRO A 238 -17.15 -0.50 -9.71
CA PRO A 238 -15.89 -1.23 -9.61
C PRO A 238 -14.67 -0.34 -9.82
N VAL A 239 -13.56 -0.78 -9.23
CA VAL A 239 -12.23 -0.33 -9.65
C VAL A 239 -11.89 -1.04 -10.94
N ILE A 240 -11.54 -0.30 -11.99
CA ILE A 240 -11.20 -0.86 -13.29
C ILE A 240 -9.68 -0.93 -13.47
N GLY A 241 -9.21 -2.08 -13.92
CA GLY A 241 -7.91 -2.30 -14.51
C GLY A 241 -8.06 -2.94 -15.88
N ALA A 242 -6.97 -3.08 -16.62
CA ALA A 242 -6.98 -3.79 -17.90
C ALA A 242 -5.80 -4.76 -17.97
N PHE A 243 -5.94 -5.83 -18.78
CA PHE A 243 -4.80 -6.66 -19.14
C PHE A 243 -3.89 -5.87 -20.07
N ASP A 244 -2.57 -6.06 -19.92
CA ASP A 244 -1.54 -5.46 -20.77
C ASP A 244 -1.58 -3.92 -20.90
N ARG A 245 -2.26 -3.25 -19.97
CA ARG A 245 -2.31 -1.79 -19.87
C ARG A 245 -2.03 -1.31 -18.45
N LYS A 246 -1.32 -0.18 -18.33
CA LYS A 246 -1.08 0.50 -17.04
C LYS A 246 -2.33 1.30 -16.66
N LEU A 247 -3.23 0.68 -15.90
CA LEU A 247 -4.46 1.33 -15.45
C LEU A 247 -4.87 0.90 -14.04
N SER A 248 -5.13 1.88 -13.21
CA SER A 248 -5.93 1.79 -11.99
C SER A 248 -6.92 2.93 -12.03
N PHE A 249 -8.18 2.64 -12.30
CA PHE A 249 -9.21 3.61 -12.60
C PHE A 249 -10.41 3.41 -11.70
N LYS A 250 -10.92 4.49 -11.12
CA LYS A 250 -12.13 4.46 -10.28
C LYS A 250 -12.85 5.79 -10.30
N GLN A 251 -14.11 5.78 -9.87
CA GLN A 251 -14.87 7.00 -9.61
C GLN A 251 -15.02 7.21 -8.10
N LEU A 252 -14.70 8.42 -7.64
CA LEU A 252 -14.88 8.83 -6.24
C LEU A 252 -16.36 9.16 -5.96
N ALA A 253 -16.72 9.23 -4.68
CA ALA A 253 -18.09 9.56 -4.26
C ALA A 253 -18.60 10.90 -4.82
N GLY A 254 -17.70 11.88 -5.00
CA GLY A 254 -18.00 13.16 -5.62
C GLY A 254 -18.12 13.16 -7.15
N GLY A 255 -18.06 11.99 -7.80
CA GLY A 255 -18.19 11.83 -9.26
C GLY A 255 -16.87 11.97 -10.03
N ALA A 256 -15.81 12.52 -9.47
CA ALA A 256 -14.52 12.66 -10.14
C ALA A 256 -13.87 11.30 -10.42
N TYR A 257 -13.21 11.16 -11.55
CA TYR A 257 -12.39 9.98 -11.83
C TYR A 257 -10.99 10.15 -11.24
N LEU A 258 -10.50 9.07 -10.64
CA LEU A 258 -9.12 8.94 -10.20
C LEU A 258 -8.42 7.94 -11.11
N ILE A 259 -7.35 8.40 -11.77
CA ILE A 259 -6.62 7.66 -12.79
C ILE A 259 -5.18 7.48 -12.32
N GLY A 260 -4.71 6.24 -12.26
CA GLY A 260 -3.33 5.83 -11.97
C GLY A 260 -2.96 4.59 -12.79
N GLY A 261 -2.01 3.80 -12.29
CA GLY A 261 -1.60 2.54 -12.94
C GLY A 261 -0.11 2.42 -13.13
N GLY A 262 0.68 3.10 -12.31
CA GLY A 262 2.15 2.99 -12.35
C GLY A 262 2.82 3.89 -13.39
N TRP A 263 2.19 4.98 -13.77
CA TRP A 263 2.80 6.00 -14.63
C TRP A 263 3.84 6.79 -13.85
N PRO A 264 5.07 6.97 -14.39
CA PRO A 264 6.13 7.63 -13.65
C PRO A 264 5.93 9.13 -13.53
N ALA A 265 6.53 9.71 -12.49
CA ALA A 265 6.75 11.13 -12.33
C ALA A 265 8.25 11.39 -12.11
N HIS A 266 8.70 12.62 -12.27
CA HIS A 266 10.09 13.01 -12.01
C HIS A 266 10.32 13.22 -10.52
N ILE A 267 11.52 12.89 -10.02
CA ILE A 267 11.94 13.07 -8.63
C ILE A 267 13.09 14.09 -8.61
N PRO A 268 12.83 15.39 -8.42
CA PRO A 268 13.89 16.39 -8.30
C PRO A 268 14.69 16.26 -7.00
N ASP A 269 14.03 15.82 -5.91
CA ASP A 269 14.65 15.69 -4.60
C ASP A 269 13.92 14.62 -3.78
N GLU A 270 14.52 13.45 -3.70
CA GLU A 270 13.98 12.32 -2.94
C GLU A 270 13.97 12.60 -1.43
N ALA A 271 15.03 13.23 -0.90
CA ALA A 271 15.13 13.49 0.52
C ALA A 271 14.05 14.45 1.02
N ALA A 272 13.70 15.45 0.22
CA ALA A 272 12.64 16.41 0.51
C ALA A 272 11.24 15.93 0.05
N ASN A 273 11.10 14.69 -0.43
CA ASN A 273 9.83 14.16 -0.96
C ASN A 273 9.23 15.05 -2.07
N ARG A 274 10.10 15.58 -2.96
CA ARG A 274 9.64 16.40 -4.09
C ARG A 274 9.48 15.57 -5.34
N TRP A 275 8.41 15.85 -6.06
CA TRP A 275 8.06 15.21 -7.31
C TRP A 275 7.47 16.23 -8.30
N GLU A 276 7.53 15.90 -9.56
CA GLU A 276 6.94 16.67 -10.65
C GLU A 276 6.20 15.73 -11.60
N VAL A 277 4.99 16.11 -11.97
CA VAL A 277 4.18 15.36 -12.93
C VAL A 277 4.77 15.51 -14.32
N LEU A 278 4.85 14.43 -15.09
CA LEU A 278 5.37 14.40 -16.45
C LEU A 278 4.22 14.45 -17.46
N ASP A 279 4.28 15.36 -18.43
CA ASP A 279 3.24 15.52 -19.45
C ASP A 279 3.02 14.23 -20.27
N ASP A 280 4.08 13.54 -20.66
CA ASP A 280 3.97 12.26 -21.38
C ASP A 280 3.21 11.20 -20.56
N SER A 281 3.45 11.16 -19.26
CA SER A 281 2.72 10.26 -18.35
C SER A 281 1.27 10.69 -18.17
N VAL A 282 0.97 12.00 -18.17
CA VAL A 282 -0.41 12.51 -18.16
C VAL A 282 -1.13 12.07 -19.42
N GLN A 283 -0.55 12.32 -20.61
CA GLN A 283 -1.16 11.95 -21.88
C GLN A 283 -1.32 10.44 -22.02
N GLY A 284 -0.30 9.66 -21.64
CA GLY A 284 -0.34 8.20 -21.69
C GLY A 284 -1.42 7.62 -20.78
N SER A 285 -1.51 8.08 -19.54
CA SER A 285 -2.54 7.60 -18.60
C SER A 285 -3.96 7.97 -19.03
N LEU A 286 -4.16 9.16 -19.60
CA LEU A 286 -5.44 9.59 -20.16
C LEU A 286 -5.80 8.78 -21.41
N ALA A 287 -4.84 8.50 -22.29
CA ALA A 287 -5.07 7.69 -23.49
C ALA A 287 -5.59 6.30 -23.11
N VAL A 288 -4.91 5.61 -22.18
CA VAL A 288 -5.35 4.30 -21.69
C VAL A 288 -6.71 4.37 -20.97
N ALA A 289 -6.93 5.38 -20.14
CA ALA A 289 -8.20 5.54 -19.46
C ALA A 289 -9.37 5.76 -20.44
N ARG A 290 -9.16 6.53 -21.52
CA ARG A 290 -10.15 6.76 -22.61
C ARG A 290 -10.37 5.51 -23.46
N GLU A 291 -9.32 4.74 -23.73
CA GLU A 291 -9.42 3.46 -24.44
C GLU A 291 -10.33 2.49 -23.69
N VAL A 292 -10.19 2.42 -22.37
CA VAL A 292 -10.94 1.49 -21.52
C VAL A 292 -12.32 2.02 -21.14
N TYR A 293 -12.42 3.31 -20.84
CA TYR A 293 -13.66 3.96 -20.38
C TYR A 293 -13.84 5.30 -21.08
N PRO A 294 -14.49 5.31 -22.27
CA PRO A 294 -14.63 6.47 -23.16
C PRO A 294 -15.14 7.77 -22.51
N PRO A 295 -16.04 7.76 -21.48
CA PRO A 295 -16.49 8.98 -20.83
C PRO A 295 -15.38 9.87 -20.25
N VAL A 296 -14.20 9.33 -20.00
CA VAL A 296 -13.02 10.12 -19.60
C VAL A 296 -12.69 11.22 -20.61
N ALA A 297 -13.05 11.04 -21.88
CA ALA A 297 -12.82 12.05 -22.93
C ALA A 297 -13.64 13.34 -22.73
N SER A 298 -14.74 13.27 -21.98
CA SER A 298 -15.67 14.40 -21.77
C SER A 298 -15.35 15.24 -20.54
N VAL A 299 -14.34 14.84 -19.73
CA VAL A 299 -13.99 15.55 -18.50
C VAL A 299 -12.55 16.07 -18.54
N LYS A 300 -12.31 17.18 -17.84
CA LYS A 300 -10.98 17.78 -17.74
C LYS A 300 -10.25 17.22 -16.52
N VAL A 301 -8.93 17.18 -16.62
CA VAL A 301 -8.08 16.95 -15.45
C VAL A 301 -8.09 18.18 -14.57
N ALA A 302 -8.51 18.00 -13.33
CA ALA A 302 -8.55 19.05 -12.32
C ALA A 302 -7.23 19.15 -11.56
N ARG A 303 -6.54 17.99 -11.34
CA ARG A 303 -5.31 17.94 -10.56
C ARG A 303 -4.48 16.70 -10.92
N GLY A 304 -3.13 16.86 -10.94
CA GLY A 304 -2.17 15.80 -10.94
C GLY A 304 -1.27 15.85 -9.71
N TRP A 305 -0.83 14.71 -9.21
CA TRP A 305 0.18 14.59 -8.16
C TRP A 305 0.94 13.28 -8.32
N ALA A 306 2.00 13.10 -7.53
CA ALA A 306 2.70 11.85 -7.42
C ALA A 306 3.02 11.50 -5.96
N GLY A 307 3.40 10.27 -5.71
CA GLY A 307 3.94 9.81 -4.44
C GLY A 307 5.23 9.02 -4.66
N LEU A 308 6.22 9.24 -3.78
CA LEU A 308 7.45 8.46 -3.79
C LEU A 308 7.19 7.12 -3.11
N GLU A 309 7.54 6.04 -3.78
CA GLU A 309 7.37 4.68 -3.31
C GLU A 309 8.66 3.87 -3.43
N ALA A 310 8.87 2.96 -2.46
CA ALA A 310 9.97 2.01 -2.50
C ALA A 310 9.56 0.77 -3.28
N PHE A 311 10.35 0.43 -4.28
CA PHE A 311 10.23 -0.78 -5.07
C PHE A 311 11.37 -1.73 -4.76
N THR A 312 11.05 -2.99 -4.60
CA THR A 312 11.99 -4.10 -4.44
C THR A 312 12.25 -4.79 -5.77
N PRO A 313 13.32 -5.59 -5.93
CA PRO A 313 13.60 -6.28 -7.19
C PRO A 313 12.53 -7.28 -7.62
N ASP A 314 11.81 -7.86 -6.67
CA ASP A 314 10.75 -8.86 -6.87
C ASP A 314 9.34 -8.29 -6.75
N ASP A 315 9.21 -6.97 -6.65
CA ASP A 315 7.96 -6.24 -6.44
C ASP A 315 7.15 -6.70 -5.19
N LEU A 316 7.80 -7.33 -4.21
CA LEU A 316 7.21 -7.77 -2.95
C LEU A 316 7.71 -6.95 -1.76
N PRO A 317 6.85 -6.63 -0.77
CA PRO A 317 7.29 -5.89 0.40
C PRO A 317 8.27 -6.68 1.28
N VAL A 318 9.03 -5.95 2.09
CA VAL A 318 9.79 -6.54 3.20
C VAL A 318 9.00 -6.35 4.48
N LEU A 319 8.66 -7.48 5.13
CA LEU A 319 7.84 -7.50 6.34
C LEU A 319 8.43 -8.50 7.35
N GLY A 320 8.57 -8.07 8.60
CA GLY A 320 8.94 -8.96 9.70
C GLY A 320 10.16 -8.51 10.51
N PRO A 321 10.74 -9.41 11.32
CA PRO A 321 11.94 -9.10 12.10
C PRO A 321 13.17 -8.95 11.19
N VAL A 322 14.14 -8.17 11.67
CA VAL A 322 15.48 -8.06 11.07
C VAL A 322 16.40 -9.00 11.84
N PRO A 323 16.83 -10.14 11.25
CA PRO A 323 17.48 -11.22 12.00
C PRO A 323 18.80 -10.83 12.69
N SER A 324 19.50 -9.83 12.15
CA SER A 324 20.79 -9.38 12.70
C SER A 324 20.65 -8.36 13.84
N LEU A 325 19.45 -7.91 14.16
CA LEU A 325 19.17 -6.86 15.14
C LEU A 325 17.97 -7.19 16.00
N ASP A 326 18.22 -7.63 17.22
CA ASP A 326 17.15 -7.88 18.18
C ASP A 326 16.31 -6.61 18.44
N GLY A 327 15.01 -6.80 18.58
CA GLY A 327 14.08 -5.69 18.82
C GLY A 327 13.81 -4.80 17.61
N LEU A 328 14.20 -5.23 16.39
CA LEU A 328 13.91 -4.48 15.17
C LEU A 328 12.95 -5.22 14.25
N LEU A 329 11.87 -4.55 13.88
CA LEU A 329 10.92 -4.97 12.86
C LEU A 329 10.95 -3.99 11.67
N ILE A 330 10.61 -4.50 10.49
CA ILE A 330 10.51 -3.70 9.26
C ILE A 330 9.19 -3.96 8.55
N ALA A 331 8.62 -2.91 7.94
CA ALA A 331 7.53 -2.95 6.98
C ALA A 331 7.72 -1.87 5.93
N ALA A 332 8.34 -2.21 4.79
CA ALA A 332 8.68 -1.25 3.74
C ALA A 332 8.77 -1.92 2.37
N GLY A 333 8.88 -1.12 1.30
CA GLY A 333 9.02 -1.65 -0.06
C GLY A 333 7.72 -2.25 -0.62
N PHE A 334 6.58 -1.61 -0.41
CA PHE A 334 5.26 -2.14 -0.79
C PHE A 334 4.90 -1.98 -2.27
N CYS A 335 5.77 -1.43 -3.11
CA CYS A 335 5.68 -1.47 -4.58
C CYS A 335 4.32 -1.04 -5.16
N GLY A 336 3.69 -0.01 -4.60
CA GLY A 336 2.34 0.44 -5.02
C GLY A 336 1.18 -0.40 -4.44
N HIS A 337 1.44 -1.40 -3.62
CA HIS A 337 0.43 -2.35 -3.13
C HIS A 337 -0.01 -2.13 -1.68
N GLY A 338 0.76 -1.39 -0.89
CA GLY A 338 0.65 -1.33 0.56
C GLY A 338 -0.72 -0.88 1.09
N PHE A 339 -1.41 0.02 0.39
CA PHE A 339 -2.64 0.59 0.89
C PHE A 339 -3.67 -0.48 1.33
N ALA A 340 -3.96 -1.44 0.45
CA ALA A 340 -4.90 -2.53 0.73
C ALA A 340 -4.44 -3.44 1.89
N LEU A 341 -3.13 -3.57 2.11
CA LEU A 341 -2.53 -4.50 3.06
C LEU A 341 -2.45 -3.95 4.49
N ALA A 342 -2.61 -2.62 4.67
CA ALA A 342 -2.33 -1.94 5.92
C ALA A 342 -3.04 -2.55 7.16
N PRO A 343 -4.31 -2.97 7.12
CA PRO A 343 -4.97 -3.58 8.27
C PRO A 343 -4.30 -4.88 8.75
N ALA A 344 -3.92 -5.77 7.82
CA ALA A 344 -3.29 -7.03 8.19
C ALA A 344 -1.81 -6.85 8.57
N VAL A 345 -1.08 -5.99 7.85
CA VAL A 345 0.32 -5.67 8.18
C VAL A 345 0.44 -5.10 9.59
N GLY A 346 -0.47 -4.18 9.96
CA GLY A 346 -0.47 -3.61 11.30
C GLY A 346 -0.70 -4.65 12.40
N ASP A 347 -1.62 -5.60 12.18
CA ASP A 347 -1.84 -6.71 13.12
C ASP A 347 -0.62 -7.63 13.23
N VAL A 348 0.00 -8.00 12.10
CA VAL A 348 1.24 -8.80 12.07
C VAL A 348 2.35 -8.11 12.86
N LEU A 349 2.60 -6.83 12.61
CA LEU A 349 3.65 -6.07 13.32
C LEU A 349 3.37 -5.95 14.81
N ALA A 350 2.10 -5.72 15.19
CA ALA A 350 1.71 -5.66 16.59
C ALA A 350 1.95 -6.99 17.30
N ARG A 351 1.59 -8.11 16.69
CA ARG A 351 1.80 -9.46 17.24
C ARG A 351 3.29 -9.78 17.35
N LEU A 352 4.09 -9.49 16.32
CA LEU A 352 5.54 -9.66 16.35
C LEU A 352 6.18 -8.84 17.46
N ALA A 353 5.81 -7.56 17.60
CA ALA A 353 6.34 -6.70 18.65
C ALA A 353 6.00 -7.21 20.06
N CYS A 354 4.86 -7.87 20.21
CA CYS A 354 4.43 -8.47 21.49
C CYS A 354 4.94 -9.91 21.70
N GLY A 355 5.73 -10.47 20.79
CA GLY A 355 6.18 -11.87 20.87
C GLY A 355 5.03 -12.88 20.82
N ARG A 356 3.91 -12.54 20.17
CA ARG A 356 2.74 -13.41 19.99
C ARG A 356 2.82 -14.13 18.63
N ASP A 357 2.00 -15.18 18.47
CA ASP A 357 1.80 -15.80 17.14
C ASP A 357 1.31 -14.75 16.13
N ALA A 358 2.16 -14.45 15.16
CA ALA A 358 1.93 -13.43 14.14
C ALA A 358 1.39 -14.02 12.83
N ARG A 359 0.90 -15.25 12.86
CA ARG A 359 0.39 -15.93 11.66
C ARG A 359 1.41 -15.88 10.52
N GLU A 360 2.51 -16.55 10.72
CA GLU A 360 3.65 -16.57 9.79
C GLU A 360 3.25 -17.04 8.39
N ASP A 361 2.19 -17.85 8.28
CA ASP A 361 1.56 -18.28 7.03
C ASP A 361 1.19 -17.12 6.11
N LEU A 362 0.87 -15.93 6.67
CA LEU A 362 0.47 -14.75 5.91
C LEU A 362 1.65 -13.98 5.29
N TRP A 363 2.87 -14.08 5.86
CA TRP A 363 3.95 -13.16 5.51
C TRP A 363 5.34 -13.82 5.38
N ARG A 364 5.44 -15.15 5.51
CA ARG A 364 6.71 -15.89 5.42
C ARG A 364 7.49 -15.56 4.14
N GLY A 365 6.80 -15.45 2.99
CA GLY A 365 7.41 -15.11 1.71
C GLY A 365 7.92 -13.67 1.60
N LEU A 366 7.57 -12.81 2.58
CA LEU A 366 7.89 -11.38 2.56
C LEU A 366 9.08 -11.02 3.47
N ARG A 367 9.75 -12.01 4.06
CA ARG A 367 10.89 -11.80 4.96
C ARG A 367 12.10 -11.21 4.24
N LEU A 368 12.90 -10.47 4.99
CA LEU A 368 14.15 -9.88 4.50
C LEU A 368 15.15 -10.92 4.00
N GLU A 369 15.17 -12.10 4.64
CA GLU A 369 16.12 -13.19 4.35
C GLU A 369 16.04 -13.71 2.92
N ARG A 370 14.93 -13.49 2.21
CA ARG A 370 14.83 -13.89 0.80
C ARG A 370 15.90 -13.25 -0.08
N TYR A 371 16.35 -12.02 0.25
CA TYR A 371 17.45 -11.35 -0.46
C TYR A 371 18.83 -11.86 -0.03
N THR A 372 19.00 -12.23 1.24
CA THR A 372 20.28 -12.77 1.72
C THR A 372 20.53 -14.18 1.20
N ALA A 373 19.49 -14.97 0.99
CA ALA A 373 19.58 -16.31 0.39
C ALA A 373 19.93 -16.26 -1.12
N ALA A 374 19.44 -15.27 -1.86
CA ALA A 374 19.77 -15.05 -3.28
C ALA A 374 21.24 -14.68 -3.47
N VAL A 375 21.76 -13.77 -2.64
CA VAL A 375 23.19 -13.39 -2.65
C VAL A 375 24.12 -14.59 -2.37
N ARG A 376 23.72 -15.51 -1.48
CA ARG A 376 24.50 -16.73 -1.21
C ARG A 376 24.49 -17.75 -2.35
N ARG A 377 23.47 -17.70 -3.23
CA ARG A 377 23.37 -18.56 -4.43
C ARG A 377 24.02 -17.96 -5.68
N GLY A 378 24.55 -16.75 -5.61
CA GLY A 378 25.19 -16.09 -6.76
C GLY A 378 24.20 -15.66 -7.86
N GLU A 379 22.92 -15.60 -7.55
CA GLU A 379 21.86 -15.10 -8.43
C GLU A 379 21.75 -13.58 -8.20
N SER A 380 22.46 -12.81 -9.04
CA SER A 380 22.44 -11.33 -9.04
C SER A 380 21.57 -10.80 -10.17
#